data_fa5ab4d10dcee5f08c1548685def2261
#
_entry.id   fa5ab4d10dcee5f08c1548685def2261
#
_cell.length_a   1.000
_cell.length_b   1.000
_cell.length_c   1.000
_cell.angle_alpha   90.00
_cell.angle_beta   90.00
_cell.angle_gamma   90.00
#
_symmetry.space_group_name_H-M   'P 1'
#
loop_
_entity.id
_entity.type
_entity.pdbx_description
1 polymer ?
#
loop_
_entity_poly.entity_id
_entity_poly.type
_entity_poly.pdbx_seq_one_letter_code
_entity_poly.pdbx_strand_id
1 'polypeptide(L)'
;MQKYNYDVLGIGNAVTDIFVEVEESFLKKNNLVEGTMKLVDEVFIMELLKDLNISKTYAGGSVANTLSTISKLGGKCAFIGSRKNDKYGNLFSNSMEQEKIDLLNKENAEGKASSLCLVLVTPNGERTMCTYLGASTNLNN
;
A
#
# COMPACT_ATOMS: atom_id res chain seq x y z
N MET A 1 -17.24 21.18 25.69
CA MET A 1 -17.13 20.41 24.42
C MET A 1 -15.81 19.68 24.41
N GLN A 2 -15.82 18.39 24.23
CA GLN A 2 -14.59 17.61 24.08
C GLN A 2 -13.95 17.99 22.75
N LYS A 3 -12.73 18.52 22.77
CA LYS A 3 -12.02 18.96 21.57
C LYS A 3 -11.32 17.73 21.00
N TYR A 4 -11.82 17.18 19.92
CA TYR A 4 -11.15 16.10 19.19
C TYR A 4 -9.91 16.64 18.48
N ASN A 5 -8.82 15.85 18.45
CA ASN A 5 -7.58 16.24 17.81
C ASN A 5 -7.63 16.03 16.28
N TYR A 6 -8.53 15.16 15.81
CA TYR A 6 -8.69 14.79 14.39
C TYR A 6 -10.14 14.93 13.97
N ASP A 7 -10.34 15.30 12.70
CA ASP A 7 -11.65 15.33 12.07
C ASP A 7 -12.04 13.90 11.61
N VAL A 8 -11.06 13.12 11.17
CA VAL A 8 -11.28 11.74 10.72
C VAL A 8 -10.16 10.83 11.21
N LEU A 9 -10.56 9.68 11.76
CA LEU A 9 -9.68 8.56 12.06
C LEU A 9 -10.03 7.38 11.15
N GLY A 10 -9.05 6.94 10.35
CA GLY A 10 -9.18 5.77 9.49
C GLY A 10 -8.50 4.54 10.08
N ILE A 11 -9.18 3.40 9.98
CA ILE A 11 -8.59 2.09 10.33
C ILE A 11 -8.61 1.23 9.08
N GLY A 12 -7.45 0.72 8.66
CA GLY A 12 -7.37 -0.05 7.42
C GLY A 12 -6.04 -0.75 7.21
N ASN A 13 -5.92 -1.41 6.06
CA ASN A 13 -4.69 -2.07 5.67
C ASN A 13 -3.64 -1.03 5.24
N ALA A 14 -2.46 -1.08 5.89
CA ALA A 14 -1.30 -0.28 5.49
C ALA A 14 -0.60 -0.98 4.33
N VAL A 15 -0.91 -0.58 3.11
CA VAL A 15 -0.40 -1.19 1.86
C VAL A 15 0.46 -0.20 1.12
N THR A 16 1.64 -0.61 0.66
CA THR A 16 2.46 0.20 -0.24
C THR A 16 2.18 -0.19 -1.68
N ASP A 17 1.64 0.74 -2.46
CA ASP A 17 1.42 0.57 -3.89
C ASP A 17 2.72 0.85 -4.65
N ILE A 18 3.10 -0.11 -5.51
CA ILE A 18 4.29 -0.06 -6.35
C ILE A 18 3.85 -0.07 -7.81
N PHE A 19 4.07 1.03 -8.52
CA PHE A 19 3.71 1.16 -9.93
C PHE A 19 4.88 0.77 -10.82
N VAL A 20 4.60 -0.07 -11.81
CA VAL A 20 5.56 -0.53 -12.80
C VAL A 20 4.89 -0.61 -14.17
N GLU A 21 5.55 -0.07 -15.19
CA GLU A 21 5.15 -0.25 -16.58
C GLU A 21 5.69 -1.59 -17.08
N VAL A 22 4.83 -2.38 -17.71
CA VAL A 22 5.15 -3.71 -18.24
C VAL A 22 4.50 -3.96 -19.60
N GLU A 23 5.12 -4.81 -20.40
CA GLU A 23 4.51 -5.32 -21.62
C GLU A 23 3.51 -6.44 -21.32
N GLU A 24 2.50 -6.64 -22.17
CA GLU A 24 1.54 -7.73 -22.04
C GLU A 24 2.21 -9.11 -21.94
N SER A 25 3.35 -9.29 -22.58
CA SER A 25 4.16 -10.51 -22.52
C SER A 25 4.60 -10.87 -21.09
N PHE A 26 4.85 -9.84 -20.25
CA PHE A 26 5.19 -10.03 -18.85
C PHE A 26 4.01 -10.63 -18.07
N LEU A 27 2.78 -10.15 -18.31
CA LEU A 27 1.59 -10.70 -17.68
C LEU A 27 1.37 -12.16 -18.07
N LYS A 28 1.50 -12.48 -19.36
CA LYS A 28 1.36 -13.86 -19.89
C LYS A 28 2.39 -14.80 -19.30
N LYS A 29 3.68 -14.38 -19.24
CA LYS A 29 4.78 -15.16 -18.64
C LYS A 29 4.51 -15.53 -17.18
N ASN A 30 3.85 -14.64 -16.43
CA ASN A 30 3.57 -14.81 -15.01
C ASN A 30 2.15 -15.33 -14.69
N ASN A 31 1.39 -15.75 -15.70
CA ASN A 31 0.01 -16.24 -15.58
C ASN A 31 -0.90 -15.23 -14.87
N LEU A 32 -0.77 -13.95 -15.24
CA LEU A 32 -1.61 -12.86 -14.75
C LEU A 32 -2.63 -12.48 -15.81
N VAL A 33 -3.88 -12.30 -15.37
CA VAL A 33 -4.97 -11.83 -16.24
C VAL A 33 -5.03 -10.32 -16.20
N GLU A 34 -4.88 -9.68 -17.36
CA GLU A 34 -4.92 -8.23 -17.48
C GLU A 34 -6.19 -7.62 -16.89
N GLY A 35 -6.07 -6.48 -16.24
CA GLY A 35 -7.19 -5.75 -15.66
C GLY A 35 -7.77 -6.36 -14.38
N THR A 36 -7.15 -7.40 -13.81
CA THR A 36 -7.64 -8.07 -12.60
C THR A 36 -6.74 -7.83 -11.39
N MET A 37 -7.27 -8.13 -10.20
CA MET A 37 -6.51 -8.17 -8.95
C MET A 37 -6.39 -9.62 -8.47
N LYS A 38 -5.16 -10.01 -8.11
CA LYS A 38 -4.84 -11.32 -7.55
C LYS A 38 -4.19 -11.16 -6.18
N LEU A 39 -4.74 -11.85 -5.17
CA LEU A 39 -4.02 -12.02 -3.90
C LEU A 39 -2.90 -13.03 -4.08
N VAL A 40 -1.72 -12.68 -3.58
CA VAL A 40 -0.51 -13.49 -3.74
C VAL A 40 0.22 -13.62 -2.40
N ASP A 41 1.11 -14.58 -2.30
CA ASP A 41 2.01 -14.73 -1.17
C ASP A 41 3.29 -13.86 -1.32
N GLU A 42 4.08 -13.83 -0.25
CA GLU A 42 5.32 -13.04 -0.19
C GLU A 42 6.34 -13.50 -1.22
N VAL A 43 6.48 -14.82 -1.41
CA VAL A 43 7.45 -15.39 -2.34
C VAL A 43 7.14 -14.94 -3.76
N PHE A 44 5.89 -15.07 -4.17
CA PHE A 44 5.45 -14.70 -5.52
C PHE A 44 5.67 -13.20 -5.82
N ILE A 45 5.26 -12.30 -4.90
CA ILE A 45 5.41 -10.86 -5.15
C ILE A 45 6.87 -10.44 -5.15
N MET A 46 7.70 -11.02 -4.29
CA MET A 46 9.13 -10.72 -4.25
C MET A 46 9.86 -11.25 -5.48
N GLU A 47 9.45 -12.38 -6.04
CA GLU A 47 9.97 -12.90 -7.32
C GLU A 47 9.65 -11.95 -8.47
N LEU A 48 8.40 -11.47 -8.57
CA LEU A 48 8.03 -10.51 -9.61
C LEU A 48 8.86 -9.22 -9.52
N LEU A 49 9.11 -8.73 -8.31
CA LEU A 49 9.83 -7.47 -8.07
C LEU A 49 11.30 -7.53 -8.48
N LYS A 50 11.93 -8.72 -8.55
CA LYS A 50 13.34 -8.86 -8.95
C LYS A 50 13.63 -8.35 -10.36
N ASP A 51 12.69 -8.55 -11.26
CA ASP A 51 12.85 -8.27 -12.70
C ASP A 51 12.22 -6.93 -13.12
N LEU A 52 11.74 -6.14 -12.16
CA LEU A 52 10.96 -4.94 -12.44
C LEU A 52 11.68 -3.65 -12.03
N ASN A 53 11.59 -2.64 -12.90
CA ASN A 53 12.03 -1.29 -12.60
C ASN A 53 10.85 -0.50 -11.99
N ILE A 54 10.95 -0.20 -10.69
CA ILE A 54 9.93 0.53 -9.96
C ILE A 54 9.88 1.97 -10.45
N SER A 55 8.71 2.40 -10.96
CA SER A 55 8.49 3.77 -11.42
C SER A 55 8.13 4.70 -10.26
N LYS A 56 7.16 4.30 -9.44
CA LYS A 56 6.63 5.10 -8.33
C LYS A 56 6.14 4.23 -7.18
N THR A 57 6.18 4.78 -5.97
CA THR A 57 5.62 4.14 -4.77
C THR A 57 4.80 5.14 -3.97
N TYR A 58 3.66 4.70 -3.44
CA TYR A 58 2.76 5.51 -2.62
C TYR A 58 2.17 4.68 -1.48
N ALA A 59 1.70 5.36 -0.42
CA ALA A 59 0.75 4.74 0.48
C ALA A 59 -0.53 4.42 -0.29
N GLY A 60 -0.94 3.15 -0.28
CA GLY A 60 -2.14 2.63 -0.93
C GLY A 60 -3.16 2.12 0.06
N GLY A 61 -4.21 1.50 -0.47
CA GLY A 61 -5.37 1.05 0.28
C GLY A 61 -6.46 2.12 0.35
N SER A 62 -7.73 1.67 0.35
CA SER A 62 -8.90 2.55 0.23
C SER A 62 -8.98 3.59 1.34
N VAL A 63 -8.66 3.20 2.58
CA VAL A 63 -8.71 4.11 3.74
C VAL A 63 -7.62 5.17 3.63
N ALA A 64 -6.36 4.80 3.34
CA ALA A 64 -5.28 5.76 3.18
C ALA A 64 -5.56 6.76 2.05
N ASN A 65 -6.06 6.28 0.90
CA ASN A 65 -6.45 7.14 -0.22
C ASN A 65 -7.58 8.11 0.14
N THR A 66 -8.56 7.67 0.93
CA THR A 66 -9.65 8.51 1.44
C THR A 66 -9.09 9.60 2.35
N LEU A 67 -8.24 9.24 3.32
CA LEU A 67 -7.64 10.19 4.24
C LEU A 67 -6.73 11.20 3.52
N SER A 68 -5.97 10.76 2.51
CA SER A 68 -5.16 11.65 1.65
C SER A 68 -6.04 12.72 0.99
N THR A 69 -7.19 12.32 0.46
CA THR A 69 -8.14 13.27 -0.14
C THR A 69 -8.68 14.27 0.89
N ILE A 70 -9.09 13.79 2.07
CA ILE A 70 -9.60 14.64 3.15
C ILE A 70 -8.53 15.60 3.64
N SER A 71 -7.29 15.13 3.82
CA SER A 71 -6.17 15.96 4.24
C SER A 71 -5.87 17.08 3.25
N LYS A 72 -5.91 16.80 1.94
CA LYS A 72 -5.76 17.80 0.86
C LYS A 72 -6.87 18.86 0.87
N LEU A 73 -8.05 18.50 1.38
CA LEU A 73 -9.16 19.43 1.58
C LEU A 73 -9.08 20.21 2.92
N GLY A 74 -8.01 20.01 3.69
CA GLY A 74 -7.75 20.73 4.94
C GLY A 74 -8.21 20.01 6.21
N GLY A 75 -8.74 18.79 6.12
CA GLY A 75 -9.12 17.98 7.26
C GLY A 75 -7.91 17.41 8.00
N LYS A 76 -7.98 17.35 9.33
CA LYS A 76 -6.97 16.70 10.18
C LYS A 76 -7.27 15.21 10.27
N CYS A 77 -6.36 14.41 9.74
CA CYS A 77 -6.55 12.97 9.62
C CYS A 77 -5.54 12.16 10.43
N ALA A 78 -5.99 11.02 10.93
CA ALA A 78 -5.12 10.01 11.52
C ALA A 78 -5.44 8.62 10.96
N PHE A 79 -4.45 7.73 10.96
CA PHE A 79 -4.55 6.38 10.45
C PHE A 79 -4.05 5.37 11.47
N ILE A 80 -4.75 4.24 11.57
CA ILE A 80 -4.33 3.05 12.31
C ILE A 80 -4.29 1.87 11.32
N GLY A 81 -3.13 1.22 11.21
CA GLY A 81 -2.96 0.05 10.36
C GLY A 81 -1.63 -0.64 10.64
N SER A 82 -1.65 -1.97 10.62
CA SER A 82 -0.47 -2.77 10.92
C SER A 82 0.52 -2.77 9.76
N ARG A 83 1.79 -2.49 10.06
CA ARG A 83 2.93 -2.55 9.15
C ARG A 83 4.19 -2.96 9.91
N LYS A 84 5.18 -3.51 9.22
CA LYS A 84 6.47 -3.87 9.81
C LYS A 84 7.48 -2.73 9.66
N ASN A 85 8.43 -2.65 10.55
CA ASN A 85 9.61 -1.80 10.39
C ASN A 85 10.55 -2.43 9.35
N ASP A 86 10.18 -2.26 8.07
CA ASP A 86 10.93 -2.71 6.90
C ASP A 86 10.87 -1.65 5.80
N LYS A 87 11.55 -1.90 4.68
CA LYS A 87 11.61 -0.96 3.55
C LYS A 87 10.24 -0.44 3.14
N TYR A 88 9.25 -1.32 3.00
CA TYR A 88 7.93 -0.96 2.48
C TYR A 88 7.02 -0.33 3.55
N GLY A 89 7.13 -0.79 4.79
CA GLY A 89 6.48 -0.13 5.92
C GLY A 89 6.95 1.31 6.11
N ASN A 90 8.25 1.55 5.95
CA ASN A 90 8.83 2.89 6.01
C ASN A 90 8.40 3.77 4.83
N LEU A 91 8.30 3.21 3.61
CA LEU A 91 7.76 3.94 2.46
C LEU A 91 6.30 4.35 2.69
N PHE A 92 5.47 3.45 3.24
CA PHE A 92 4.10 3.77 3.62
C PHE A 92 4.06 4.91 4.65
N SER A 93 4.83 4.79 5.73
CA SER A 93 4.88 5.79 6.81
C SER A 93 5.30 7.17 6.28
N ASN A 94 6.36 7.24 5.49
CA ASN A 94 6.83 8.48 4.88
C ASN A 94 5.78 9.11 3.93
N SER A 95 5.08 8.28 3.16
CA SER A 95 4.01 8.75 2.27
C SER A 95 2.85 9.36 3.07
N MET A 96 2.43 8.73 4.17
CA MET A 96 1.38 9.27 5.05
C MET A 96 1.80 10.58 5.71
N GLU A 97 3.05 10.68 6.16
CA GLU A 97 3.60 11.90 6.76
C GLU A 97 3.63 13.05 5.75
N GLN A 98 4.05 12.80 4.51
CA GLN A 98 4.02 13.80 3.43
C GLN A 98 2.61 14.32 3.15
N GLU A 99 1.60 13.46 3.28
CA GLU A 99 0.18 13.81 3.16
C GLU A 99 -0.42 14.40 4.46
N LYS A 100 0.43 14.67 5.48
CA LYS A 100 0.03 15.21 6.80
C LYS A 100 -1.03 14.37 7.52
N ILE A 101 -0.90 13.06 7.44
CA ILE A 101 -1.77 12.08 8.11
C ILE A 101 -0.97 11.43 9.23
N ASP A 102 -1.43 11.59 10.46
CA ASP A 102 -0.77 11.04 11.64
C ASP A 102 -0.97 9.53 11.74
N LEU A 103 0.12 8.78 11.95
CA LEU A 103 0.08 7.35 12.24
C LEU A 103 0.04 7.13 13.74
N LEU A 104 -1.07 6.59 14.25
CA LEU A 104 -1.30 6.45 15.70
C LEU A 104 -0.73 5.18 16.31
N ASN A 105 -0.31 4.21 15.50
CA ASN A 105 0.36 3.01 15.97
C ASN A 105 1.77 2.89 15.40
N LYS A 106 2.66 2.29 16.18
CA LYS A 106 4.05 2.03 15.77
C LYS A 106 4.13 0.85 14.79
N GLU A 107 5.23 0.78 14.06
CA GLU A 107 5.59 -0.37 13.25
C GLU A 107 5.88 -1.59 14.13
N ASN A 108 5.57 -2.77 13.61
CA ASN A 108 5.94 -4.03 14.24
C ASN A 108 7.44 -4.33 14.01
N ALA A 109 8.15 -4.72 15.05
CA ALA A 109 9.56 -5.12 14.92
C ALA A 109 9.70 -6.49 14.26
N GLU A 110 8.73 -7.38 14.50
CA GLU A 110 8.72 -8.78 14.08
C GLU A 110 7.46 -9.14 13.30
N GLY A 111 7.42 -10.33 12.74
CA GLY A 111 6.26 -10.87 12.03
C GLY A 111 6.37 -10.75 10.51
N LYS A 112 5.22 -10.85 9.82
CA LYS A 112 5.12 -10.78 8.36
C LYS A 112 5.65 -9.46 7.82
N ALA A 113 6.23 -9.48 6.62
CA ALA A 113 6.63 -8.28 5.90
C ALA A 113 5.43 -7.34 5.65
N SER A 114 5.71 -6.05 5.50
CA SER A 114 4.70 -5.05 5.18
C SER A 114 3.98 -5.38 3.89
N SER A 115 2.71 -4.97 3.81
CA SER A 115 1.85 -5.23 2.67
C SER A 115 2.29 -4.47 1.43
N LEU A 116 2.15 -5.13 0.29
CA LEU A 116 2.46 -4.60 -1.03
C LEU A 116 1.31 -4.80 -1.99
N CYS A 117 1.07 -3.81 -2.84
CA CYS A 117 0.27 -3.96 -4.04
C CYS A 117 1.13 -3.58 -5.25
N LEU A 118 1.50 -4.57 -6.04
CA LEU A 118 2.20 -4.35 -7.31
C LEU A 118 1.17 -4.02 -8.38
N VAL A 119 1.20 -2.80 -8.88
CA VAL A 119 0.32 -2.27 -9.93
C VAL A 119 1.09 -2.28 -11.25
N LEU A 120 0.80 -3.28 -12.06
CA LEU A 120 1.39 -3.48 -13.38
C LEU A 120 0.53 -2.73 -14.43
N VAL A 121 1.13 -1.75 -15.09
CA VAL A 121 0.45 -0.91 -16.08
C VAL A 121 0.93 -1.29 -17.46
N THR A 122 0.02 -1.73 -18.32
CA THR A 122 0.30 -2.08 -19.72
C THR A 122 0.17 -0.85 -20.62
N PRO A 123 0.73 -0.87 -21.88
CA PRO A 123 0.72 0.28 -22.78
C PRO A 123 -0.68 0.82 -23.14
N ASN A 124 -1.72 -0.03 -23.04
CA ASN A 124 -3.12 0.37 -23.22
C ASN A 124 -3.72 1.10 -21.99
N GLY A 125 -2.94 1.23 -20.89
CA GLY A 125 -3.36 1.89 -19.65
C GLY A 125 -4.10 0.98 -18.66
N GLU A 126 -4.27 -0.30 -18.97
CA GLU A 126 -4.88 -1.26 -18.05
C GLU A 126 -3.96 -1.53 -16.85
N ARG A 127 -4.59 -1.79 -15.70
CA ARG A 127 -3.90 -2.05 -14.44
C ARG A 127 -4.19 -3.47 -13.96
N THR A 128 -3.13 -4.24 -13.81
CA THR A 128 -3.18 -5.58 -13.22
C THR A 128 -2.50 -5.54 -11.88
N MET A 129 -3.18 -5.99 -10.83
CA MET A 129 -2.70 -5.85 -9.46
C MET A 129 -2.37 -7.21 -8.84
N CYS A 130 -1.20 -7.30 -8.22
CA CYS A 130 -0.82 -8.42 -7.35
C CYS A 130 -0.67 -7.89 -5.92
N THR A 131 -1.51 -8.37 -5.00
CA THR A 131 -1.55 -7.85 -3.63
C THR A 131 -1.13 -8.91 -2.62
N TYR A 132 -0.09 -8.60 -1.86
CA TYR A 132 0.34 -9.32 -0.67
C TYR A 132 -0.10 -8.54 0.57
N LEU A 133 -0.99 -9.11 1.38
CA LEU A 133 -1.55 -8.43 2.54
C LEU A 133 -0.61 -8.39 3.75
N GLY A 134 0.27 -9.36 3.89
CA GLY A 134 1.35 -9.36 4.88
C GLY A 134 0.95 -8.91 6.28
N ALA A 135 1.72 -7.97 6.82
CA ALA A 135 1.54 -7.43 8.17
C ALA A 135 0.19 -6.71 8.37
N SER A 136 -0.44 -6.20 7.30
CA SER A 136 -1.72 -5.48 7.46
C SER A 136 -2.86 -6.34 8.00
N THR A 137 -2.74 -7.67 7.91
CA THR A 137 -3.72 -8.61 8.48
C THR A 137 -3.57 -8.81 10.00
N ASN A 138 -2.52 -8.26 10.60
CA ASN A 138 -2.14 -8.51 12.01
C ASN A 138 -2.30 -7.24 12.87
N LEU A 139 -3.38 -6.50 12.68
CA LEU A 139 -3.70 -5.39 13.57
C LEU A 139 -4.20 -5.97 14.91
N ASN A 140 -3.34 -5.91 15.92
CA ASN A 140 -3.65 -6.33 17.28
C ASN A 140 -3.87 -5.11 18.17
N ASN A 141 -4.64 -5.31 19.24
CA ASN A 141 -4.89 -4.30 20.28
C ASN A 141 -3.62 -3.95 21.04
#